data_e091de610eb01f2be06ce27f70614113
#
_entry.id   e091de610eb01f2be06ce27f70614113
#
_cell.length_a   1.000
_cell.length_b   1.000
_cell.length_c   1.000
_cell.angle_alpha   90.00
_cell.angle_beta   90.00
_cell.angle_gamma   90.00
#
_symmetry.space_group_name_H-M   'P 1'
#
loop_
_entity.id
_entity.type
_entity.pdbx_description
1 polymer ?
#
loop_
_entity_poly.entity_id
_entity_poly.type
_entity_poly.pdbx_seq_one_letter_code
_entity_poly.pdbx_strand_id
1 'polypeptide(L)'
;RMLSQTFKLEITTTANESEALLLEANLIKKHKPKFNILLKDDKSFPFIFIGQKEQWPRVMKHRGKKEKEGFYFGPFASAGTANWTIKMLQKIFQLRVCDDGTFKNRKRPCILYQIKRCSGPCVGYINKDDYKSSVDQAIQFVSGKSRDIQKNLSKEMETASDQLDFERASIFRDRIKSLNIIQSSQRINEANLVDADVIAGYKESGKACIQVFFYRSKQNWGNQAYFPKHDPDQEISEIMSSFLMQFYENKTVPKLVIINSDIKDKKLIEETLSKKEGNTISINTAKKGTKAKVVAMAEKNAKESLNRKLYETNNNKNLFEGVANKFNLKSTINLVEVYDNSHISGTNSVGAMVTFSNEGFVKKRYRKFDIKTKGAEQDDFAMLKEVLSRRFKRAILEKGNYLTLPDLVLIDGGKGQYSSAKEVLDELGLYDLPMIAIAKGKMRNSGDETFFYNGKSYKFEKNDPTLFFMQRLRDEAHRFAITSHRAKRAKGISKSLLDQIDGIGAIRKRALLNHFGSARSVESASFDEIKSVEGVEEKVAKKIYNFFHE
;
A
#
# COMPACT_ATOMS: atom_id res chain seq x y z
N ARG A 1 30.31 -3.07 22.36
CA ARG A 1 29.62 -2.02 21.55
C ARG A 1 28.24 -1.69 22.14
N MET A 2 27.38 -2.69 22.46
CA MET A 2 26.11 -2.45 23.14
C MET A 2 26.32 -1.96 24.58
N LEU A 3 27.16 -2.64 25.35
CA LEU A 3 27.45 -2.32 26.76
C LEU A 3 28.02 -0.90 26.96
N SER A 4 28.84 -0.40 26.03
CA SER A 4 29.36 0.96 26.12
C SER A 4 28.32 2.08 25.93
N GLN A 5 27.10 1.74 25.53
CA GLN A 5 25.98 2.66 25.35
C GLN A 5 24.81 2.38 26.31
N THR A 6 25.01 1.47 27.25
CA THR A 6 23.97 1.08 28.23
C THR A 6 24.09 1.95 29.48
N PHE A 7 23.02 2.67 29.81
CA PHE A 7 22.94 3.52 31.01
C PHE A 7 22.14 2.87 32.15
N LYS A 8 21.22 1.96 31.84
CA LYS A 8 20.31 1.34 32.80
C LYS A 8 19.95 -0.07 32.36
N LEU A 9 19.86 -0.98 33.32
CA LEU A 9 19.34 -2.34 33.15
C LEU A 9 18.00 -2.45 33.87
N GLU A 10 16.98 -2.92 33.17
CA GLU A 10 15.68 -3.25 33.74
C GLU A 10 15.39 -4.74 33.52
N ILE A 11 14.90 -5.41 34.56
CA ILE A 11 14.59 -6.84 34.52
C ILE A 11 13.08 -7.00 34.70
N THR A 12 12.45 -7.75 33.81
CA THR A 12 11.04 -8.16 33.93
C THR A 12 10.97 -9.66 33.99
N THR A 13 10.39 -10.21 35.07
CA THR A 13 10.16 -11.63 35.23
C THR A 13 8.82 -12.01 34.61
N THR A 14 8.76 -13.18 33.98
CA THR A 14 7.55 -13.76 33.38
C THR A 14 7.27 -15.14 33.96
N ALA A 15 6.07 -15.66 33.82
CA ALA A 15 5.69 -16.94 34.39
C ALA A 15 6.35 -18.14 33.68
N ASN A 16 6.75 -17.99 32.41
CA ASN A 16 7.41 -19.04 31.62
C ASN A 16 8.19 -18.43 30.43
N GLU A 17 9.04 -19.25 29.79
CA GLU A 17 9.86 -18.86 28.65
C GLU A 17 9.05 -18.38 27.44
N SER A 18 7.88 -18.99 27.19
CA SER A 18 7.01 -18.56 26.08
C SER A 18 6.50 -17.14 26.26
N GLU A 19 6.16 -16.76 27.50
CA GLU A 19 5.75 -15.38 27.83
C GLU A 19 6.92 -14.41 27.73
N ALA A 20 8.13 -14.82 28.13
CA ALA A 20 9.33 -14.03 27.98
C ALA A 20 9.60 -13.72 26.49
N LEU A 21 9.50 -14.72 25.62
CA LEU A 21 9.72 -14.59 24.19
C LEU A 21 8.68 -13.68 23.51
N LEU A 22 7.41 -13.78 23.91
CA LEU A 22 6.35 -12.88 23.44
C LEU A 22 6.56 -11.44 23.93
N LEU A 23 6.95 -11.27 25.20
CA LEU A 23 7.25 -9.95 25.77
C LEU A 23 8.45 -9.30 25.05
N GLU A 24 9.52 -10.06 24.80
CA GLU A 24 10.68 -9.60 24.04
C GLU A 24 10.26 -9.08 22.65
N ALA A 25 9.52 -9.89 21.88
CA ALA A 25 9.03 -9.51 20.56
C ALA A 25 8.20 -8.21 20.60
N ASN A 26 7.32 -8.06 21.59
CA ASN A 26 6.52 -6.87 21.81
C ASN A 26 7.36 -5.64 22.14
N LEU A 27 8.37 -5.77 23.03
CA LEU A 27 9.26 -4.69 23.42
C LEU A 27 10.15 -4.23 22.24
N ILE A 28 10.72 -5.19 21.50
CA ILE A 28 11.50 -4.90 20.28
C ILE A 28 10.65 -4.09 19.28
N LYS A 29 9.41 -4.47 19.08
CA LYS A 29 8.49 -3.78 18.18
C LYS A 29 8.12 -2.38 18.65
N LYS A 30 7.84 -2.24 19.94
CA LYS A 30 7.47 -0.96 20.59
C LYS A 30 8.62 0.03 20.57
N HIS A 31 9.80 -0.39 21.03
CA HIS A 31 10.95 0.48 21.26
C HIS A 31 11.93 0.54 20.08
N LYS A 32 11.93 -0.47 19.19
CA LYS A 32 12.81 -0.57 18.01
C LYS A 32 14.28 -0.37 18.36
N PRO A 33 14.81 -1.12 19.33
CA PRO A 33 16.15 -0.92 19.85
C PRO A 33 17.22 -1.14 18.77
N LYS A 34 18.30 -0.38 18.87
CA LYS A 34 19.36 -0.30 17.84
C LYS A 34 20.10 -1.64 17.62
N PHE A 35 20.25 -2.41 18.67
CA PHE A 35 21.07 -3.64 18.69
C PHE A 35 20.27 -4.94 18.55
N ASN A 36 18.95 -4.87 18.43
CA ASN A 36 18.10 -6.04 18.19
C ASN A 36 17.76 -6.21 16.71
N ILE A 37 17.44 -7.44 16.33
CA ILE A 37 16.90 -7.75 15.01
C ILE A 37 15.53 -7.06 14.89
N LEU A 38 15.30 -6.31 13.82
CA LEU A 38 14.09 -5.54 13.61
C LEU A 38 13.41 -5.89 12.29
N LEU A 39 12.16 -6.30 12.36
CA LEU A 39 11.29 -6.43 11.19
C LEU A 39 10.70 -5.06 10.83
N LYS A 40 11.13 -4.46 9.72
CA LYS A 40 10.71 -3.10 9.29
C LYS A 40 9.28 -3.02 8.77
N ASP A 41 8.72 -4.08 8.21
CA ASP A 41 7.41 -4.10 7.56
C ASP A 41 6.39 -4.89 8.39
N ASP A 42 5.57 -4.13 9.12
CA ASP A 42 4.60 -4.66 10.09
C ASP A 42 3.14 -4.41 9.67
N LYS A 43 2.87 -4.27 8.39
CA LYS A 43 1.50 -4.09 7.92
C LYS A 43 0.72 -5.40 7.99
N SER A 44 -0.51 -5.35 8.53
CA SER A 44 -1.44 -6.47 8.47
C SER A 44 -1.69 -6.86 7.00
N PHE A 45 -1.72 -8.16 6.75
CA PHE A 45 -2.04 -8.68 5.42
C PHE A 45 -3.50 -8.37 5.04
N PRO A 46 -3.77 -8.15 3.75
CA PRO A 46 -5.13 -8.09 3.27
C PRO A 46 -5.77 -9.47 3.24
N PHE A 47 -7.06 -9.49 3.54
CA PHE A 47 -7.97 -10.62 3.38
C PHE A 47 -9.05 -10.26 2.37
N ILE A 48 -9.67 -11.27 1.77
CA ILE A 48 -10.95 -11.13 1.09
C ILE A 48 -12.02 -11.50 2.09
N PHE A 49 -13.01 -10.65 2.25
CA PHE A 49 -14.15 -10.86 3.13
C PHE A 49 -15.42 -11.00 2.31
N ILE A 50 -16.24 -11.98 2.68
CA ILE A 50 -17.60 -12.20 2.16
C ILE A 50 -18.52 -12.32 3.37
N GLY A 51 -19.51 -11.42 3.50
CA GLY A 51 -20.45 -11.41 4.63
C GLY A 51 -21.36 -12.64 4.59
N GLN A 52 -21.75 -13.16 5.77
CA GLN A 52 -22.61 -14.34 5.88
C GLN A 52 -24.08 -13.95 6.13
N LYS A 53 -24.34 -12.91 6.93
CA LYS A 53 -25.69 -12.48 7.35
C LYS A 53 -26.36 -11.51 6.36
N GLU A 54 -25.61 -11.02 5.39
CA GLU A 54 -26.16 -10.07 4.42
C GLU A 54 -27.03 -10.79 3.40
N GLN A 55 -28.21 -10.23 3.10
CA GLN A 55 -29.11 -10.75 2.06
C GLN A 55 -28.43 -10.79 0.68
N TRP A 56 -27.57 -9.80 0.42
CA TRP A 56 -26.78 -9.65 -0.79
C TRP A 56 -25.31 -9.49 -0.43
N PRO A 57 -24.58 -10.58 -0.08
CA PRO A 57 -23.19 -10.48 0.34
C PRO A 57 -22.31 -9.82 -0.72
N ARG A 58 -21.42 -8.94 -0.29
CA ARG A 58 -20.43 -8.33 -1.16
C ARG A 58 -19.05 -8.92 -0.95
N VAL A 59 -18.25 -8.96 -2.02
CA VAL A 59 -16.84 -9.30 -1.92
C VAL A 59 -16.03 -8.03 -1.69
N MET A 60 -15.27 -7.98 -0.60
CA MET A 60 -14.47 -6.80 -0.26
C MET A 60 -13.08 -7.18 0.29
N LYS A 61 -12.14 -6.26 0.13
CA LYS A 61 -10.84 -6.37 0.78
C LYS A 61 -10.97 -5.91 2.24
N HIS A 62 -10.45 -6.72 3.15
CA HIS A 62 -10.41 -6.44 4.58
C HIS A 62 -8.96 -6.39 5.08
N ARG A 63 -8.70 -5.54 6.06
CA ARG A 63 -7.44 -5.48 6.83
C ARG A 63 -7.75 -5.21 8.30
N GLY A 64 -6.93 -5.74 9.18
CA GLY A 64 -7.08 -5.57 10.63
C GLY A 64 -7.82 -6.72 11.29
N LYS A 65 -8.46 -6.46 12.43
CA LYS A 65 -9.18 -7.46 13.22
C LYS A 65 -10.39 -8.01 12.45
N LYS A 66 -10.65 -9.31 12.61
CA LYS A 66 -11.78 -10.02 11.99
C LYS A 66 -13.02 -9.89 12.87
N GLU A 67 -13.61 -8.70 12.94
CA GLU A 67 -14.75 -8.41 13.83
C GLU A 67 -16.13 -8.69 13.19
N LYS A 68 -16.18 -8.78 11.86
CA LYS A 68 -17.43 -8.99 11.12
C LYS A 68 -17.72 -10.49 10.96
N GLU A 69 -18.96 -10.88 11.15
CA GLU A 69 -19.40 -12.26 10.86
C GLU A 69 -19.39 -12.53 9.35
N GLY A 70 -18.65 -13.55 8.93
CA GLY A 70 -18.51 -13.94 7.55
C GLY A 70 -17.22 -14.69 7.26
N PHE A 71 -16.96 -14.93 6.01
CA PHE A 71 -15.83 -15.70 5.54
C PHE A 71 -14.64 -14.80 5.22
N TYR A 72 -13.49 -15.11 5.83
CA TYR A 72 -12.23 -14.43 5.62
C TYR A 72 -11.24 -15.35 4.91
N PHE A 73 -10.88 -15.00 3.70
CA PHE A 73 -9.91 -15.74 2.89
C PHE A 73 -8.60 -14.95 2.83
N GLY A 74 -7.49 -15.58 3.18
CA GLY A 74 -6.19 -14.97 3.29
C GLY A 74 -5.32 -15.65 4.35
N PRO A 75 -4.15 -15.12 4.68
CA PRO A 75 -3.62 -13.80 4.22
C PRO A 75 -3.12 -13.78 2.78
N PHE A 76 -3.34 -12.68 2.06
CA PHE A 76 -2.73 -12.45 0.76
C PHE A 76 -1.39 -11.71 0.92
N ALA A 77 -0.40 -12.06 0.12
CA ALA A 77 0.93 -11.44 0.17
C ALA A 77 0.91 -9.92 -0.07
N SER A 78 -0.01 -9.43 -0.91
CA SER A 78 -0.13 -8.01 -1.22
C SER A 78 -1.57 -7.57 -1.46
N ALA A 79 -1.80 -6.25 -1.36
CA ALA A 79 -3.08 -5.65 -1.73
C ALA A 79 -3.40 -5.84 -3.23
N GLY A 80 -2.36 -5.88 -4.07
CA GLY A 80 -2.49 -6.14 -5.50
C GLY A 80 -3.06 -7.52 -5.78
N THR A 81 -2.51 -8.55 -5.13
CA THR A 81 -2.98 -9.94 -5.24
C THR A 81 -4.42 -10.09 -4.77
N ALA A 82 -4.77 -9.50 -3.62
CA ALA A 82 -6.15 -9.51 -3.12
C ALA A 82 -7.13 -8.82 -4.09
N ASN A 83 -6.77 -7.65 -4.61
CA ASN A 83 -7.60 -6.94 -5.59
C ASN A 83 -7.73 -7.71 -6.92
N TRP A 84 -6.67 -8.36 -7.36
CA TRP A 84 -6.71 -9.21 -8.54
C TRP A 84 -7.68 -10.37 -8.34
N THR A 85 -7.59 -11.07 -7.21
CA THR A 85 -8.52 -12.17 -6.87
C THR A 85 -9.97 -11.67 -6.78
N ILE A 86 -10.24 -10.51 -6.17
CA ILE A 86 -11.59 -9.92 -6.16
C ILE A 86 -12.10 -9.68 -7.59
N LYS A 87 -11.28 -9.11 -8.46
CA LYS A 87 -11.65 -8.89 -9.88
C LYS A 87 -11.94 -10.21 -10.61
N MET A 88 -11.23 -11.27 -10.28
CA MET A 88 -11.46 -12.62 -10.83
C MET A 88 -12.78 -13.20 -10.33
N LEU A 89 -13.06 -13.13 -9.02
CA LEU A 89 -14.33 -13.56 -8.44
C LEU A 89 -15.51 -12.81 -9.06
N GLN A 90 -15.38 -11.51 -9.30
CA GLN A 90 -16.39 -10.73 -10.03
C GLN A 90 -16.60 -11.24 -11.46
N LYS A 91 -15.51 -11.54 -12.19
CA LYS A 91 -15.62 -12.02 -13.57
C LYS A 91 -16.30 -13.39 -13.68
N ILE A 92 -16.04 -14.28 -12.71
CA ILE A 92 -16.55 -15.66 -12.74
C ILE A 92 -17.96 -15.75 -12.15
N PHE A 93 -18.17 -15.16 -10.97
CA PHE A 93 -19.39 -15.32 -10.17
C PHE A 93 -20.31 -14.09 -10.18
N GLN A 94 -19.89 -13.00 -10.83
CA GLN A 94 -20.67 -11.75 -11.00
C GLN A 94 -21.16 -11.15 -9.68
N LEU A 95 -20.33 -11.21 -8.63
CA LEU A 95 -20.66 -10.73 -7.29
C LEU A 95 -20.52 -9.20 -7.18
N ARG A 96 -21.40 -8.59 -6.38
CA ARG A 96 -21.33 -7.17 -6.09
C ARG A 96 -20.11 -6.81 -5.23
N VAL A 97 -19.58 -5.60 -5.42
CA VAL A 97 -18.52 -5.00 -4.60
C VAL A 97 -18.87 -3.61 -4.06
N CYS A 98 -20.01 -3.04 -4.53
CA CYS A 98 -20.48 -1.74 -4.07
C CYS A 98 -20.83 -1.78 -2.57
N ASP A 99 -20.69 -0.63 -1.90
CA ASP A 99 -21.13 -0.45 -0.52
C ASP A 99 -22.67 -0.49 -0.42
N ASP A 100 -23.17 -0.70 0.81
CA ASP A 100 -24.60 -0.89 1.04
C ASP A 100 -25.41 0.38 0.81
N GLY A 101 -24.81 1.56 1.03
CA GLY A 101 -25.44 2.84 0.71
C GLY A 101 -25.66 3.00 -0.79
N THR A 102 -24.63 2.73 -1.58
CA THR A 102 -24.73 2.73 -3.04
C THR A 102 -25.69 1.66 -3.55
N PHE A 103 -25.70 0.47 -2.92
CA PHE A 103 -26.59 -0.64 -3.31
C PHE A 103 -28.07 -0.30 -3.13
N LYS A 104 -28.44 0.22 -1.95
CA LYS A 104 -29.85 0.54 -1.61
C LYS A 104 -30.45 1.66 -2.46
N ASN A 105 -29.62 2.64 -2.84
CA ASN A 105 -30.08 3.85 -3.52
C ASN A 105 -29.99 3.76 -5.06
N ARG A 106 -29.64 2.60 -5.63
CA ARG A 106 -29.55 2.45 -7.07
C ARG A 106 -30.88 2.06 -7.70
N LYS A 107 -31.27 2.80 -8.72
CA LYS A 107 -32.41 2.52 -9.58
C LYS A 107 -32.04 2.05 -10.99
N ARG A 108 -30.75 2.20 -11.38
CA ARG A 108 -30.23 1.77 -12.69
C ARG A 108 -28.98 0.90 -12.51
N PRO A 109 -28.78 -0.12 -13.37
CA PRO A 109 -27.59 -0.95 -13.30
C PRO A 109 -26.32 -0.13 -13.54
N CYS A 110 -25.24 -0.46 -12.84
CA CYS A 110 -23.96 0.20 -13.03
C CYS A 110 -23.15 -0.43 -14.16
N ILE A 111 -22.04 0.23 -14.53
CA ILE A 111 -21.11 -0.26 -15.55
C ILE A 111 -20.66 -1.71 -15.30
N LEU A 112 -20.54 -2.16 -14.04
CA LEU A 112 -20.14 -3.54 -13.71
C LEU A 112 -21.16 -4.58 -14.20
N TYR A 113 -22.45 -4.24 -14.25
CA TYR A 113 -23.46 -5.08 -14.87
C TYR A 113 -23.27 -5.13 -16.39
N GLN A 114 -23.10 -3.97 -17.02
CA GLN A 114 -22.94 -3.87 -18.48
C GLN A 114 -21.71 -4.66 -18.96
N ILE A 115 -20.59 -4.60 -18.21
CA ILE A 115 -19.37 -5.36 -18.52
C ILE A 115 -19.37 -6.79 -17.94
N LYS A 116 -20.55 -7.33 -17.56
CA LYS A 116 -20.76 -8.70 -17.04
C LYS A 116 -19.85 -9.06 -15.85
N ARG A 117 -19.64 -8.11 -14.93
CA ARG A 117 -18.89 -8.32 -13.67
C ARG A 117 -19.76 -8.26 -12.42
N CYS A 118 -21.05 -8.00 -12.56
CA CYS A 118 -22.04 -8.00 -11.49
C CYS A 118 -23.37 -8.44 -12.08
N SER A 119 -24.11 -9.27 -11.37
CA SER A 119 -25.44 -9.78 -11.79
C SER A 119 -26.59 -8.78 -11.61
N GLY A 120 -26.30 -7.56 -11.07
CA GLY A 120 -27.29 -6.48 -10.92
C GLY A 120 -28.33 -6.70 -9.82
N PRO A 121 -27.98 -7.24 -8.62
CA PRO A 121 -28.95 -7.49 -7.55
C PRO A 121 -29.59 -6.21 -7.01
N CYS A 122 -28.95 -5.04 -7.18
CA CYS A 122 -29.50 -3.75 -6.75
C CYS A 122 -30.72 -3.28 -7.55
N VAL A 123 -30.93 -3.84 -8.73
CA VAL A 123 -32.07 -3.52 -9.64
C VAL A 123 -32.95 -4.72 -9.94
N GLY A 124 -32.79 -5.81 -9.18
CA GLY A 124 -33.66 -7.00 -9.28
C GLY A 124 -33.39 -7.90 -10.50
N TYR A 125 -32.23 -7.78 -11.17
CA TYR A 125 -31.90 -8.60 -12.35
C TYR A 125 -31.47 -10.02 -12.02
N ILE A 126 -31.30 -10.35 -10.75
CA ILE A 126 -31.06 -11.69 -10.23
C ILE A 126 -31.91 -11.89 -8.98
N ASN A 127 -32.45 -13.09 -8.79
CA ASN A 127 -33.16 -13.45 -7.57
C ASN A 127 -32.17 -13.79 -6.43
N LYS A 128 -32.70 -13.94 -5.20
CA LYS A 128 -31.87 -14.16 -4.01
C LYS A 128 -31.18 -15.51 -4.02
N ASP A 129 -31.85 -16.55 -4.46
CA ASP A 129 -31.36 -17.92 -4.43
C ASP A 129 -30.23 -18.12 -5.44
N ASP A 130 -30.37 -17.59 -6.65
CA ASP A 130 -29.35 -17.63 -7.69
C ASP A 130 -28.11 -16.80 -7.27
N TYR A 131 -28.33 -15.64 -6.62
CA TYR A 131 -27.22 -14.84 -6.11
C TYR A 131 -26.51 -15.56 -4.97
N LYS A 132 -27.24 -16.19 -4.05
CA LYS A 132 -26.68 -16.98 -2.97
C LYS A 132 -25.87 -18.17 -3.52
N SER A 133 -26.41 -18.88 -4.51
CA SER A 133 -25.68 -19.95 -5.21
C SER A 133 -24.35 -19.44 -5.78
N SER A 134 -24.33 -18.26 -6.43
CA SER A 134 -23.11 -17.65 -6.94
C SER A 134 -22.11 -17.29 -5.83
N VAL A 135 -22.58 -16.84 -4.66
CA VAL A 135 -21.76 -16.58 -3.47
C VAL A 135 -21.17 -17.87 -2.93
N ASP A 136 -21.98 -18.92 -2.78
CA ASP A 136 -21.53 -20.23 -2.26
C ASP A 136 -20.50 -20.88 -3.20
N GLN A 137 -20.69 -20.78 -4.51
CA GLN A 137 -19.70 -21.22 -5.50
C GLN A 137 -18.39 -20.42 -5.39
N ALA A 138 -18.45 -19.10 -5.15
CA ALA A 138 -17.27 -18.28 -4.94
C ALA A 138 -16.52 -18.65 -3.66
N ILE A 139 -17.25 -18.91 -2.56
CA ILE A 139 -16.70 -19.40 -1.30
C ILE A 139 -15.99 -20.74 -1.49
N GLN A 140 -16.64 -21.69 -2.16
CA GLN A 140 -16.05 -23.01 -2.47
C GLN A 140 -14.80 -22.87 -3.34
N PHE A 141 -14.82 -21.97 -4.33
CA PHE A 141 -13.68 -21.73 -5.20
C PHE A 141 -12.46 -21.22 -4.40
N VAL A 142 -12.65 -20.19 -3.58
CA VAL A 142 -11.55 -19.64 -2.78
C VAL A 142 -11.10 -20.61 -1.68
N SER A 143 -12.00 -21.53 -1.27
CA SER A 143 -11.67 -22.64 -0.34
C SER A 143 -10.96 -23.83 -1.02
N GLY A 144 -10.64 -23.73 -2.32
CA GLY A 144 -9.86 -24.74 -3.04
C GLY A 144 -10.67 -25.88 -3.69
N LYS A 145 -12.00 -25.82 -3.68
CA LYS A 145 -12.89 -26.83 -4.31
C LYS A 145 -13.19 -26.52 -5.79
N SER A 146 -12.20 -26.04 -6.52
CA SER A 146 -12.36 -25.54 -7.87
C SER A 146 -12.74 -26.63 -8.89
N ARG A 147 -12.35 -27.90 -8.66
CA ARG A 147 -12.72 -29.03 -9.54
C ARG A 147 -14.21 -29.36 -9.49
N ASP A 148 -14.83 -29.30 -8.31
CA ASP A 148 -16.24 -29.60 -8.13
C ASP A 148 -17.10 -28.51 -8.81
N ILE A 149 -16.68 -27.25 -8.68
CA ILE A 149 -17.33 -26.13 -9.36
C ILE A 149 -17.25 -26.28 -10.87
N GLN A 150 -16.08 -26.65 -11.41
CA GLN A 150 -15.91 -26.86 -12.84
C GLN A 150 -16.81 -27.98 -13.38
N LYS A 151 -16.94 -29.10 -12.64
CA LYS A 151 -17.87 -30.19 -13.00
C LYS A 151 -19.32 -29.71 -13.01
N ASN A 152 -19.73 -28.95 -11.99
CA ASN A 152 -21.10 -28.41 -11.90
C ASN A 152 -21.38 -27.44 -13.04
N LEU A 153 -20.46 -26.49 -13.32
CA LEU A 153 -20.61 -25.55 -14.43
C LEU A 153 -20.64 -26.26 -15.80
N SER A 154 -19.88 -27.35 -15.98
CA SER A 154 -19.94 -28.15 -17.20
C SER A 154 -21.30 -28.81 -17.37
N LYS A 155 -21.86 -29.37 -16.28
CA LYS A 155 -23.20 -29.95 -16.30
C LYS A 155 -24.30 -28.91 -16.60
N GLU A 156 -24.22 -27.73 -15.97
CA GLU A 156 -25.14 -26.62 -16.24
C GLU A 156 -25.01 -26.11 -17.68
N MET A 157 -23.80 -26.07 -18.23
CA MET A 157 -23.57 -25.73 -19.64
C MET A 157 -24.22 -26.73 -20.60
N GLU A 158 -24.01 -28.03 -20.35
CA GLU A 158 -24.62 -29.11 -21.12
C GLU A 158 -26.16 -29.05 -21.06
N THR A 159 -26.71 -28.92 -19.85
CA THR A 159 -28.16 -28.80 -19.67
C THR A 159 -28.75 -27.59 -20.42
N ALA A 160 -28.11 -26.42 -20.37
CA ALA A 160 -28.52 -25.23 -21.10
C ALA A 160 -28.42 -25.44 -22.62
N SER A 161 -27.39 -26.15 -23.09
CA SER A 161 -27.22 -26.50 -24.51
C SER A 161 -28.31 -27.44 -24.99
N ASP A 162 -28.66 -28.46 -24.21
CA ASP A 162 -29.73 -29.42 -24.51
C ASP A 162 -31.12 -28.75 -24.58
N GLN A 163 -31.29 -27.68 -23.77
CA GLN A 163 -32.51 -26.84 -23.80
C GLN A 163 -32.46 -25.78 -24.90
N LEU A 164 -31.45 -25.78 -25.77
CA LEU A 164 -31.22 -24.79 -26.84
C LEU A 164 -31.04 -23.35 -26.32
N ASP A 165 -30.74 -23.15 -25.01
CA ASP A 165 -30.41 -21.87 -24.41
C ASP A 165 -28.90 -21.61 -24.58
N PHE A 166 -28.52 -21.27 -25.81
CA PHE A 166 -27.11 -21.05 -26.17
C PHE A 166 -26.49 -19.81 -25.47
N GLU A 167 -27.32 -18.84 -25.08
CA GLU A 167 -26.83 -17.68 -24.32
C GLU A 167 -26.36 -18.09 -22.91
N ARG A 168 -27.17 -18.87 -22.19
CA ARG A 168 -26.74 -19.42 -20.88
C ARG A 168 -25.58 -20.39 -21.03
N ALA A 169 -25.58 -21.26 -22.01
CA ALA A 169 -24.46 -22.18 -22.28
C ALA A 169 -23.15 -21.41 -22.53
N SER A 170 -23.21 -20.30 -23.28
CA SER A 170 -22.02 -19.47 -23.54
C SER A 170 -21.48 -18.79 -22.25
N ILE A 171 -22.36 -18.38 -21.34
CA ILE A 171 -21.96 -17.80 -20.03
C ILE A 171 -21.23 -18.84 -19.19
N PHE A 172 -21.74 -20.07 -19.10
CA PHE A 172 -21.07 -21.15 -18.37
C PHE A 172 -19.74 -21.52 -18.99
N ARG A 173 -19.65 -21.62 -20.33
CA ARG A 173 -18.38 -21.85 -21.06
C ARG A 173 -17.33 -20.78 -20.71
N ASP A 174 -17.70 -19.51 -20.70
CA ASP A 174 -16.76 -18.40 -20.44
C ASP A 174 -16.33 -18.37 -18.97
N ARG A 175 -17.20 -18.79 -18.04
CA ARG A 175 -16.83 -19.03 -16.63
C ARG A 175 -15.82 -20.16 -16.50
N ILE A 176 -16.04 -21.30 -17.17
CA ILE A 176 -15.11 -22.45 -17.20
C ILE A 176 -13.75 -22.04 -17.79
N LYS A 177 -13.73 -21.30 -18.91
CA LYS A 177 -12.48 -20.76 -19.47
C LYS A 177 -11.72 -19.90 -18.48
N SER A 178 -12.44 -19.02 -17.75
CA SER A 178 -11.84 -18.16 -16.73
C SER A 178 -11.27 -18.95 -15.55
N LEU A 179 -11.96 -20.02 -15.12
CA LEU A 179 -11.46 -20.94 -14.10
C LEU A 179 -10.20 -21.69 -14.57
N ASN A 180 -10.17 -22.16 -15.81
CA ASN A 180 -9.01 -22.86 -16.38
C ASN A 180 -7.75 -21.97 -16.45
N ILE A 181 -7.89 -20.70 -16.82
CA ILE A 181 -6.78 -19.73 -16.81
C ILE A 181 -6.18 -19.58 -15.41
N ILE A 182 -7.03 -19.56 -14.37
CA ILE A 182 -6.55 -19.46 -12.99
C ILE A 182 -5.84 -20.74 -12.57
N GLN A 183 -6.41 -21.90 -12.88
CA GLN A 183 -5.81 -23.20 -12.54
C GLN A 183 -4.48 -23.43 -13.26
N SER A 184 -4.34 -22.99 -14.51
CA SER A 184 -3.10 -23.13 -15.25
C SER A 184 -1.97 -22.26 -14.70
N SER A 185 -2.30 -21.06 -14.19
CA SER A 185 -1.32 -20.20 -13.50
C SER A 185 -0.94 -20.70 -12.10
N GLN A 186 -1.69 -21.66 -11.54
CA GLN A 186 -1.50 -22.21 -10.19
C GLN A 186 -0.83 -23.61 -10.17
N ARG A 187 -0.41 -24.15 -11.31
CA ARG A 187 0.20 -25.51 -11.41
C ARG A 187 1.51 -25.70 -10.62
N ILE A 188 1.97 -24.72 -9.85
CA ILE A 188 3.25 -24.76 -9.12
C ILE A 188 3.09 -25.31 -7.69
N ASN A 189 1.96 -25.89 -7.30
CA ASN A 189 1.82 -26.53 -5.99
C ASN A 189 2.07 -28.04 -6.04
N GLU A 190 3.26 -28.44 -6.50
CA GLU A 190 3.67 -29.86 -6.53
C GLU A 190 3.73 -30.48 -5.13
N ALA A 191 3.91 -29.69 -4.08
CA ALA A 191 4.04 -30.16 -2.70
C ALA A 191 2.70 -30.45 -2.00
N ASN A 192 1.56 -30.24 -2.66
CA ASN A 192 0.21 -30.44 -2.13
C ASN A 192 -0.03 -29.80 -0.75
N LEU A 193 0.56 -28.62 -0.53
CA LEU A 193 0.46 -27.87 0.73
C LEU A 193 -0.93 -27.29 0.88
N VAL A 194 -1.67 -27.70 1.91
CA VAL A 194 -3.05 -27.26 2.15
C VAL A 194 -3.10 -25.90 2.84
N ASP A 195 -2.41 -25.80 3.98
CA ASP A 195 -2.30 -24.59 4.81
C ASP A 195 -0.89 -24.55 5.41
N ALA A 196 -0.01 -23.79 4.77
CA ALA A 196 1.39 -23.71 5.15
C ALA A 196 2.00 -22.36 4.75
N ASP A 197 3.00 -21.92 5.51
CA ASP A 197 3.93 -20.88 5.08
C ASP A 197 5.30 -21.51 4.82
N VAL A 198 5.88 -21.20 3.66
CA VAL A 198 7.25 -21.61 3.31
C VAL A 198 8.14 -20.40 3.43
N ILE A 199 9.10 -20.47 4.34
CA ILE A 199 9.95 -19.36 4.73
C ILE A 199 11.41 -19.73 4.50
N ALA A 200 12.09 -18.98 3.65
CA ALA A 200 13.50 -19.18 3.37
C ALA A 200 14.31 -17.91 3.64
N GLY A 201 15.37 -18.06 4.41
CA GLY A 201 16.34 -17.02 4.69
C GLY A 201 17.59 -17.18 3.84
N TYR A 202 18.12 -16.06 3.33
CA TYR A 202 19.40 -16.00 2.64
C TYR A 202 20.17 -14.76 3.11
N LYS A 203 21.46 -14.93 3.40
CA LYS A 203 22.36 -13.87 3.87
C LYS A 203 23.57 -13.75 2.96
N GLU A 204 23.93 -12.53 2.58
CA GLU A 204 25.11 -12.21 1.79
C GLU A 204 25.55 -10.78 2.06
N SER A 205 26.86 -10.54 2.12
CA SER A 205 27.47 -9.22 2.32
C SER A 205 26.90 -8.47 3.54
N GLY A 206 26.71 -9.17 4.67
CA GLY A 206 26.23 -8.60 5.92
C GLY A 206 24.75 -8.16 5.90
N LYS A 207 23.98 -8.57 4.89
CA LYS A 207 22.54 -8.32 4.80
C LYS A 207 21.76 -9.62 4.59
N ALA A 208 20.54 -9.68 5.07
CA ALA A 208 19.67 -10.84 4.93
C ALA A 208 18.36 -10.49 4.23
N CYS A 209 17.85 -11.47 3.50
CA CYS A 209 16.50 -11.47 2.94
C CYS A 209 15.78 -12.72 3.42
N ILE A 210 14.55 -12.57 3.90
CA ILE A 210 13.65 -13.67 4.24
C ILE A 210 12.48 -13.61 3.29
N GLN A 211 12.29 -14.69 2.53
CA GLN A 211 11.21 -14.85 1.57
C GLN A 211 10.13 -15.72 2.18
N VAL A 212 8.88 -15.25 2.18
CA VAL A 212 7.70 -15.98 2.68
C VAL A 212 6.76 -16.26 1.53
N PHE A 213 6.38 -17.53 1.36
CA PHE A 213 5.33 -17.97 0.43
C PHE A 213 4.13 -18.44 1.24
N PHE A 214 2.94 -18.02 0.83
CA PHE A 214 1.68 -18.32 1.51
C PHE A 214 0.90 -19.37 0.75
N TYR A 215 0.75 -20.55 1.33
CA TYR A 215 -0.10 -21.62 0.79
C TYR A 215 -1.36 -21.74 1.62
N ARG A 216 -2.52 -21.57 1.00
CA ARG A 216 -3.84 -21.73 1.63
C ARG A 216 -4.74 -22.48 0.66
N SER A 217 -5.52 -23.43 1.18
CA SER A 217 -6.46 -24.24 0.38
C SER A 217 -5.81 -24.87 -0.86
N LYS A 218 -4.59 -25.40 -0.71
CA LYS A 218 -3.77 -25.97 -1.78
C LYS A 218 -3.34 -24.99 -2.88
N GLN A 219 -3.49 -23.69 -2.66
CA GLN A 219 -3.13 -22.65 -3.64
C GLN A 219 -2.02 -21.76 -3.10
N ASN A 220 -1.12 -21.32 -3.98
CA ASN A 220 -0.13 -20.31 -3.64
C ASN A 220 -0.77 -18.92 -3.74
N TRP A 221 -0.94 -18.24 -2.60
CA TRP A 221 -1.55 -16.92 -2.50
C TRP A 221 -0.54 -15.78 -2.58
N GLY A 222 0.63 -16.07 -3.10
CA GLY A 222 1.70 -15.13 -3.34
C GLY A 222 2.87 -15.28 -2.37
N ASN A 223 3.84 -14.41 -2.56
CA ASN A 223 5.05 -14.38 -1.75
C ASN A 223 5.46 -12.95 -1.44
N GLN A 224 6.30 -12.78 -0.41
CA GLN A 224 6.84 -11.50 -0.03
C GLN A 224 8.26 -11.63 0.52
N ALA A 225 9.14 -10.70 0.11
CA ALA A 225 10.49 -10.57 0.62
C ALA A 225 10.52 -9.57 1.79
N TYR A 226 11.26 -9.92 2.83
CA TYR A 226 11.53 -9.11 4.02
C TYR A 226 13.03 -8.91 4.17
N PHE A 227 13.42 -7.72 4.60
CA PHE A 227 14.80 -7.34 4.84
C PHE A 227 14.94 -6.88 6.29
N PRO A 228 15.07 -7.80 7.26
CA PRO A 228 15.23 -7.45 8.67
C PRO A 228 16.53 -6.66 8.87
N LYS A 229 16.53 -5.72 9.81
CA LYS A 229 17.75 -5.10 10.30
C LYS A 229 18.38 -6.04 11.32
N HIS A 230 19.63 -6.31 11.15
CA HIS A 230 20.42 -7.17 12.05
C HIS A 230 21.88 -6.72 12.08
N ASP A 231 22.67 -7.24 13.00
CA ASP A 231 24.11 -7.06 12.99
C ASP A 231 24.72 -7.89 11.83
N PRO A 232 25.69 -7.36 11.05
CA PRO A 232 26.33 -8.09 9.97
C PRO A 232 26.89 -9.46 10.34
N ASP A 233 27.29 -9.67 11.60
CA ASP A 233 27.90 -10.91 12.07
C ASP A 233 26.90 -11.96 12.55
N GLN A 234 25.61 -11.60 12.73
CA GLN A 234 24.58 -12.54 13.18
C GLN A 234 24.31 -13.64 12.15
N GLU A 235 24.15 -14.86 12.64
CA GLU A 235 23.85 -16.03 11.80
C GLU A 235 22.40 -16.02 11.29
N ILE A 236 22.21 -16.60 10.10
CA ILE A 236 20.88 -16.66 9.47
C ILE A 236 19.85 -17.41 10.34
N SER A 237 20.28 -18.39 11.12
CA SER A 237 19.44 -19.15 12.06
C SER A 237 18.85 -18.26 13.15
N GLU A 238 19.63 -17.34 13.72
CA GLU A 238 19.18 -16.36 14.72
C GLU A 238 18.25 -15.32 14.12
N ILE A 239 18.60 -14.83 12.91
CA ILE A 239 17.77 -13.89 12.16
C ILE A 239 16.40 -14.49 11.86
N MET A 240 16.36 -15.78 11.47
CA MET A 240 15.13 -16.52 11.19
C MET A 240 14.27 -16.70 12.44
N SER A 241 14.88 -17.06 13.59
CA SER A 241 14.18 -17.23 14.87
C SER A 241 13.48 -15.92 15.28
N SER A 242 14.23 -14.83 15.33
CA SER A 242 13.69 -13.50 15.67
C SER A 242 12.66 -13.01 14.67
N PHE A 243 12.86 -13.32 13.37
CA PHE A 243 11.88 -13.00 12.34
C PHE A 243 10.55 -13.70 12.56
N LEU A 244 10.56 -15.01 12.82
CA LEU A 244 9.34 -15.80 13.02
C LEU A 244 8.49 -15.24 14.15
N MET A 245 9.10 -14.92 15.29
CA MET A 245 8.40 -14.37 16.45
C MET A 245 7.78 -13.01 16.16
N GLN A 246 8.53 -12.08 15.56
CA GLN A 246 8.02 -10.76 15.17
C GLN A 246 7.00 -10.83 14.05
N PHE A 247 7.20 -11.74 13.09
CA PHE A 247 6.33 -11.90 11.94
C PHE A 247 4.94 -12.40 12.33
N TYR A 248 4.90 -13.39 13.22
CA TYR A 248 3.64 -13.98 13.65
C TYR A 248 2.99 -13.28 14.85
N GLU A 249 3.60 -12.25 15.43
CA GLU A 249 3.01 -11.52 16.58
C GLU A 249 1.56 -11.07 16.32
N ASN A 250 1.30 -10.47 15.15
CA ASN A 250 -0.03 -9.95 14.77
C ASN A 250 -0.62 -10.66 13.54
N LYS A 251 -0.16 -11.87 13.24
CA LYS A 251 -0.62 -12.65 12.10
C LYS A 251 -1.05 -14.04 12.57
N THR A 252 -2.04 -14.59 11.90
CA THR A 252 -2.45 -15.98 12.10
C THR A 252 -1.35 -16.92 11.62
N VAL A 253 -1.01 -17.88 12.42
CA VAL A 253 -0.01 -18.91 12.11
C VAL A 253 -0.70 -20.09 11.44
N PRO A 254 -0.22 -20.58 10.27
CA PRO A 254 -0.74 -21.83 9.70
C PRO A 254 -0.29 -23.04 10.55
N LYS A 255 -0.99 -24.17 10.40
CA LYS A 255 -0.61 -25.41 11.10
C LYS A 255 0.79 -25.89 10.76
N LEU A 256 1.31 -25.53 9.60
CA LEU A 256 2.62 -25.94 9.13
C LEU A 256 3.44 -24.75 8.66
N VAL A 257 4.63 -24.57 9.21
CA VAL A 257 5.67 -23.65 8.72
C VAL A 257 6.85 -24.49 8.23
N ILE A 258 7.29 -24.24 6.99
CA ILE A 258 8.42 -24.96 6.40
C ILE A 258 9.56 -23.97 6.20
N ILE A 259 10.75 -24.32 6.67
CA ILE A 259 11.95 -23.47 6.63
C ILE A 259 13.10 -24.14 5.91
N ASN A 260 14.05 -23.32 5.36
CA ASN A 260 15.21 -23.83 4.62
C ASN A 260 16.40 -24.20 5.50
N SER A 261 16.46 -23.68 6.73
CA SER A 261 17.56 -23.93 7.68
C SER A 261 17.03 -24.21 9.07
N ASP A 262 17.75 -24.97 9.86
CA ASP A 262 17.42 -25.16 11.27
C ASP A 262 17.57 -23.82 12.00
N ILE A 263 16.68 -23.57 12.96
CA ILE A 263 16.60 -22.34 13.76
C ILE A 263 16.92 -22.65 15.22
N LYS A 264 17.44 -21.66 15.93
CA LYS A 264 17.66 -21.72 17.35
C LYS A 264 16.32 -21.72 18.09
N ASP A 265 16.21 -22.49 19.17
CA ASP A 265 15.03 -22.56 20.03
C ASP A 265 13.72 -22.97 19.31
N LYS A 266 13.83 -23.80 18.27
CA LYS A 266 12.72 -24.24 17.42
C LYS A 266 11.53 -24.76 18.23
N LYS A 267 11.77 -25.65 19.22
CA LYS A 267 10.71 -26.24 20.05
C LYS A 267 9.96 -25.16 20.84
N LEU A 268 10.70 -24.22 21.43
CA LEU A 268 10.13 -23.11 22.20
C LEU A 268 9.25 -22.21 21.31
N ILE A 269 9.69 -21.93 20.08
CA ILE A 269 8.92 -21.15 19.09
C ILE A 269 7.64 -21.90 18.71
N GLU A 270 7.71 -23.22 18.44
CA GLU A 270 6.54 -24.07 18.13
C GLU A 270 5.51 -24.03 19.28
N GLU A 271 5.95 -24.20 20.51
CA GLU A 271 5.10 -24.16 21.71
C GLU A 271 4.46 -22.79 21.90
N THR A 272 5.26 -21.72 21.76
CA THR A 272 4.80 -20.35 21.93
C THR A 272 3.73 -20.00 20.90
N LEU A 273 3.97 -20.32 19.62
CA LEU A 273 3.02 -20.06 18.55
C LEU A 273 1.77 -20.95 18.67
N SER A 274 1.92 -22.19 19.15
CA SER A 274 0.80 -23.11 19.39
C SER A 274 -0.10 -22.61 20.52
N LYS A 275 0.46 -22.14 21.62
CA LYS A 275 -0.29 -21.52 22.74
C LYS A 275 -1.05 -20.28 22.27
N LYS A 276 -0.41 -19.44 21.46
CA LYS A 276 -1.01 -18.22 20.91
C LYS A 276 -2.24 -18.49 20.04
N GLU A 277 -2.16 -19.49 19.15
CA GLU A 277 -3.24 -19.79 18.19
C GLU A 277 -4.27 -20.79 18.75
N GLY A 278 -3.99 -21.45 19.88
CA GLY A 278 -4.84 -22.50 20.44
C GLY A 278 -4.85 -23.81 19.64
N ASN A 279 -3.90 -24.00 18.73
CA ASN A 279 -3.77 -25.17 17.86
C ASN A 279 -2.31 -25.60 17.76
N THR A 280 -2.06 -26.90 17.52
CA THR A 280 -0.70 -27.41 17.30
C THR A 280 -0.11 -26.84 16.00
N ILE A 281 1.04 -26.16 16.13
CA ILE A 281 1.82 -25.63 15.02
C ILE A 281 3.11 -26.43 14.92
N SER A 282 3.48 -26.79 13.70
CA SER A 282 4.72 -27.52 13.41
C SER A 282 5.63 -26.71 12.50
N ILE A 283 6.89 -26.55 12.89
CA ILE A 283 7.94 -25.92 12.08
C ILE A 283 8.86 -27.02 11.55
N ASN A 284 8.89 -27.23 10.25
CA ASN A 284 9.65 -28.32 9.64
C ASN A 284 10.75 -27.80 8.72
N THR A 285 11.96 -28.36 8.85
CA THR A 285 13.05 -28.15 7.88
C THR A 285 12.94 -29.21 6.79
N ALA A 286 12.66 -28.81 5.56
CA ALA A 286 12.47 -29.76 4.46
C ALA A 286 13.78 -29.98 3.69
N LYS A 287 14.40 -31.15 3.87
CA LYS A 287 15.67 -31.52 3.21
C LYS A 287 15.47 -32.43 1.97
N LYS A 288 14.30 -33.07 1.81
CA LYS A 288 14.01 -34.04 0.71
C LYS A 288 12.57 -33.93 0.22
N GLY A 289 12.31 -34.43 -1.00
CA GLY A 289 10.98 -34.52 -1.59
C GLY A 289 10.43 -33.19 -2.15
N THR A 290 9.13 -33.16 -2.42
CA THR A 290 8.46 -32.00 -3.05
C THR A 290 8.48 -30.75 -2.18
N LYS A 291 8.44 -30.90 -0.85
CA LYS A 291 8.56 -29.77 0.09
C LYS A 291 9.93 -29.09 -0.03
N ALA A 292 11.01 -29.87 -0.19
CA ALA A 292 12.36 -29.32 -0.38
C ALA A 292 12.47 -28.52 -1.69
N LYS A 293 11.80 -28.92 -2.77
CA LYS A 293 11.77 -28.15 -4.02
C LYS A 293 11.14 -26.77 -3.83
N VAL A 294 10.05 -26.69 -3.07
CA VAL A 294 9.38 -25.41 -2.78
C VAL A 294 10.25 -24.52 -1.89
N VAL A 295 10.93 -25.11 -0.91
CA VAL A 295 11.89 -24.40 -0.06
C VAL A 295 13.06 -23.87 -0.87
N ALA A 296 13.64 -24.69 -1.77
CA ALA A 296 14.72 -24.26 -2.65
C ALA A 296 14.29 -23.11 -3.59
N MET A 297 13.04 -23.17 -4.09
CA MET A 297 12.46 -22.07 -4.86
C MET A 297 12.35 -20.79 -4.00
N ALA A 298 11.91 -20.89 -2.75
CA ALA A 298 11.81 -19.76 -1.84
C ALA A 298 13.20 -19.18 -1.53
N GLU A 299 14.20 -20.00 -1.32
CA GLU A 299 15.58 -19.59 -1.08
C GLU A 299 16.19 -18.89 -2.31
N LYS A 300 15.97 -19.43 -3.52
CA LYS A 300 16.37 -18.78 -4.77
C LYS A 300 15.75 -17.39 -4.88
N ASN A 301 14.46 -17.25 -4.58
CA ASN A 301 13.78 -15.96 -4.58
C ASN A 301 14.34 -15.01 -3.52
N ALA A 302 14.72 -15.52 -2.33
CA ALA A 302 15.36 -14.71 -1.29
C ALA A 302 16.72 -14.17 -1.79
N LYS A 303 17.54 -15.03 -2.41
CA LYS A 303 18.83 -14.65 -3.02
C LYS A 303 18.66 -13.60 -4.10
N GLU A 304 17.79 -13.82 -5.07
CA GLU A 304 17.52 -12.86 -6.15
C GLU A 304 17.00 -11.52 -5.63
N SER A 305 16.12 -11.55 -4.62
CA SER A 305 15.60 -10.34 -3.98
C SER A 305 16.68 -9.57 -3.22
N LEU A 306 17.58 -10.29 -2.53
CA LEU A 306 18.72 -9.68 -1.85
C LEU A 306 19.71 -9.06 -2.83
N ASN A 307 20.08 -9.80 -3.89
CA ASN A 307 20.99 -9.30 -4.91
C ASN A 307 20.46 -8.05 -5.59
N ARG A 308 19.17 -8.02 -5.94
CA ARG A 308 18.51 -6.82 -6.47
C ARG A 308 18.61 -5.65 -5.49
N LYS A 309 18.34 -5.90 -4.22
CA LYS A 309 18.42 -4.88 -3.16
C LYS A 309 19.84 -4.36 -2.94
N LEU A 310 20.85 -5.24 -2.99
CA LEU A 310 22.26 -4.88 -2.91
C LEU A 310 22.71 -4.04 -4.11
N TYR A 311 22.31 -4.48 -5.32
CA TYR A 311 22.59 -3.75 -6.56
C TYR A 311 21.96 -2.35 -6.54
N GLU A 312 20.68 -2.23 -6.17
CA GLU A 312 20.00 -0.93 -6.04
C GLU A 312 20.71 -0.03 -5.02
N THR A 313 21.14 -0.59 -3.89
CA THR A 313 21.83 0.17 -2.85
C THR A 313 23.19 0.66 -3.32
N ASN A 314 23.96 -0.18 -4.01
CA ASN A 314 25.27 0.20 -4.54
C ASN A 314 25.14 1.23 -5.67
N ASN A 315 24.18 1.04 -6.57
CA ASN A 315 23.91 2.01 -7.62
C ASN A 315 23.53 3.39 -7.04
N ASN A 316 22.68 3.41 -6.00
CA ASN A 316 22.32 4.67 -5.34
C ASN A 316 23.53 5.35 -4.67
N LYS A 317 24.48 4.58 -4.11
CA LYS A 317 25.73 5.13 -3.57
C LYS A 317 26.57 5.78 -4.67
N ASN A 318 26.76 5.09 -5.80
CA ASN A 318 27.52 5.64 -6.93
C ASN A 318 26.87 6.94 -7.46
N LEU A 319 25.53 7.01 -7.50
CA LEU A 319 24.82 8.22 -7.89
C LEU A 319 25.01 9.35 -6.88
N PHE A 320 25.02 9.06 -5.58
CA PHE A 320 25.35 10.06 -4.56
C PHE A 320 26.79 10.55 -4.66
N GLU A 321 27.74 9.67 -4.92
CA GLU A 321 29.14 10.02 -5.19
C GLU A 321 29.24 10.90 -6.44
N GLY A 322 28.50 10.59 -7.50
CA GLY A 322 28.41 11.43 -8.70
C GLY A 322 27.91 12.85 -8.39
N VAL A 323 26.90 12.98 -7.54
CA VAL A 323 26.43 14.31 -7.06
C VAL A 323 27.51 15.00 -6.24
N ALA A 324 28.11 14.31 -5.27
CA ALA A 324 29.15 14.87 -4.41
C ALA A 324 30.34 15.38 -5.24
N ASN A 325 30.81 14.60 -6.20
CA ASN A 325 31.91 14.96 -7.09
C ASN A 325 31.57 16.16 -7.98
N LYS A 326 30.37 16.16 -8.59
CA LYS A 326 29.96 17.26 -9.49
C LYS A 326 29.89 18.61 -8.81
N PHE A 327 29.45 18.63 -7.54
CA PHE A 327 29.29 19.86 -6.75
C PHE A 327 30.43 20.07 -5.74
N ASN A 328 31.43 19.19 -5.74
CA ASN A 328 32.57 19.22 -4.80
C ASN A 328 32.14 19.32 -3.32
N LEU A 329 31.20 18.43 -2.95
CA LEU A 329 30.68 18.37 -1.58
C LEU A 329 31.69 17.67 -0.67
N LYS A 330 31.91 18.24 0.53
CA LYS A 330 32.88 17.72 1.50
C LYS A 330 32.39 16.50 2.30
N SER A 331 31.08 16.30 2.37
CA SER A 331 30.45 15.25 3.16
C SER A 331 29.86 14.15 2.30
N THR A 332 29.86 12.92 2.83
CA THR A 332 29.20 11.77 2.22
C THR A 332 27.67 11.96 2.29
N ILE A 333 27.01 11.83 1.14
CA ILE A 333 25.55 11.91 1.08
C ILE A 333 24.95 10.52 1.36
N ASN A 334 24.08 10.43 2.36
CA ASN A 334 23.29 9.24 2.68
C ASN A 334 21.77 9.53 2.66
N LEU A 335 21.41 10.79 2.85
CA LEU A 335 20.03 11.24 3.00
C LEU A 335 19.82 12.57 2.27
N VAL A 336 18.92 12.59 1.31
CA VAL A 336 18.53 13.80 0.57
C VAL A 336 17.08 14.12 0.88
N GLU A 337 16.77 15.37 1.18
CA GLU A 337 15.42 15.91 1.23
C GLU A 337 15.19 16.79 0.00
N VAL A 338 14.07 16.55 -0.69
CA VAL A 338 13.71 17.27 -1.92
C VAL A 338 12.41 18.03 -1.68
N TYR A 339 12.41 19.29 -2.03
CA TYR A 339 11.30 20.21 -1.82
C TYR A 339 10.72 20.70 -3.15
N ASP A 340 9.41 20.64 -3.25
CA ASP A 340 8.64 21.25 -4.35
C ASP A 340 7.45 22.02 -3.77
N ASN A 341 7.26 23.22 -4.23
CA ASN A 341 6.11 24.04 -3.93
C ASN A 341 5.23 24.11 -5.16
N SER A 342 4.01 23.63 -5.04
CA SER A 342 3.05 23.74 -6.13
C SER A 342 1.82 24.55 -5.70
N HIS A 343 1.45 25.51 -6.51
CA HIS A 343 0.22 26.26 -6.40
C HIS A 343 -0.66 26.01 -7.63
N ILE A 344 -1.95 25.94 -7.43
CA ILE A 344 -2.93 25.94 -8.52
C ILE A 344 -3.93 27.06 -8.24
N SER A 345 -3.88 28.11 -9.07
CA SER A 345 -4.91 29.15 -9.19
C SER A 345 -5.52 29.61 -7.85
N GLY A 346 -4.72 30.23 -6.99
CA GLY A 346 -5.21 31.11 -5.92
C GLY A 346 -5.78 30.49 -4.65
N THR A 347 -5.89 29.15 -4.52
CA THR A 347 -6.43 28.56 -3.29
C THR A 347 -5.74 27.23 -2.96
N ASN A 348 -5.30 27.07 -1.69
CA ASN A 348 -4.69 25.85 -1.14
C ASN A 348 -3.26 25.52 -1.62
N SER A 349 -2.33 26.44 -1.44
CA SER A 349 -0.90 26.20 -1.67
C SER A 349 -0.33 25.16 -0.71
N VAL A 350 0.45 24.21 -1.24
CA VAL A 350 1.03 23.10 -0.47
C VAL A 350 2.50 22.96 -0.82
N GLY A 351 3.35 22.98 0.21
CA GLY A 351 4.73 22.53 0.09
C GLY A 351 4.82 21.00 0.28
N ALA A 352 5.62 20.35 -0.55
CA ALA A 352 5.89 18.93 -0.52
C ALA A 352 7.36 18.66 -0.19
N MET A 353 7.62 17.71 0.69
CA MET A 353 8.95 17.21 1.00
C MET A 353 8.97 15.70 0.77
N VAL A 354 9.88 15.23 -0.07
CA VAL A 354 10.20 13.82 -0.23
C VAL A 354 11.61 13.54 0.27
N THR A 355 11.86 12.31 0.66
CA THR A 355 13.16 11.91 1.22
C THR A 355 13.69 10.69 0.48
N PHE A 356 14.97 10.72 0.12
CA PHE A 356 15.67 9.63 -0.55
C PHE A 356 16.94 9.26 0.23
N SER A 357 17.23 7.96 0.35
CA SER A 357 18.42 7.40 1.00
C SER A 357 19.11 6.39 0.10
N ASN A 358 20.24 5.84 0.54
CA ASN A 358 20.91 4.73 -0.16
C ASN A 358 19.98 3.53 -0.42
N GLU A 359 18.93 3.35 0.41
CA GLU A 359 17.92 2.30 0.27
C GLU A 359 16.75 2.71 -0.67
N GLY A 360 16.77 3.90 -1.25
CA GLY A 360 15.72 4.44 -2.11
C GLY A 360 14.81 5.47 -1.43
N PHE A 361 13.63 5.72 -1.99
CA PHE A 361 12.66 6.67 -1.46
C PHE A 361 12.07 6.25 -0.11
N VAL A 362 12.22 7.11 0.91
CA VAL A 362 11.76 6.87 2.29
C VAL A 362 10.38 7.47 2.51
N LYS A 363 9.34 6.82 2.00
CA LYS A 363 7.95 7.34 2.02
C LYS A 363 7.42 7.69 3.42
N LYS A 364 7.92 7.04 4.49
CA LYS A 364 7.56 7.35 5.89
C LYS A 364 8.00 8.76 6.32
N ARG A 365 9.02 9.32 5.66
CA ARG A 365 9.54 10.66 5.92
C ARG A 365 8.93 11.74 5.02
N TYR A 366 8.10 11.41 4.05
CA TYR A 366 7.39 12.37 3.22
C TYR A 366 6.50 13.26 4.06
N ARG A 367 6.53 14.56 3.82
CA ARG A 367 5.71 15.55 4.53
C ARG A 367 5.02 16.49 3.56
N LYS A 368 3.86 16.96 3.99
CA LYS A 368 3.08 18.01 3.34
C LYS A 368 2.97 19.17 4.30
N PHE A 369 3.14 20.36 3.78
CA PHE A 369 3.05 21.58 4.55
C PHE A 369 1.93 22.42 3.96
N ASP A 370 0.85 22.59 4.72
CA ASP A 370 -0.18 23.57 4.39
C ASP A 370 0.37 24.95 4.72
N ILE A 371 0.38 25.85 3.74
CA ILE A 371 0.88 27.22 3.89
C ILE A 371 -0.11 28.00 4.73
N LYS A 372 0.39 28.68 5.76
CA LYS A 372 -0.44 29.41 6.75
C LYS A 372 -0.27 30.91 6.67
N THR A 373 0.83 31.40 6.11
CA THR A 373 1.14 32.82 6.00
C THR A 373 0.20 33.47 4.99
N LYS A 374 -0.62 34.42 5.47
CA LYS A 374 -1.53 35.21 4.61
C LYS A 374 -0.71 36.00 3.59
N GLY A 375 -1.07 35.92 2.32
CA GLY A 375 -0.35 36.56 1.21
C GLY A 375 0.81 35.76 0.61
N ALA A 376 1.31 34.71 1.28
CA ALA A 376 2.32 33.81 0.73
C ALA A 376 1.76 32.82 -0.30
N GLU A 377 0.44 32.73 -0.44
CA GLU A 377 -0.23 31.75 -1.33
C GLU A 377 0.08 31.95 -2.82
N GLN A 378 0.55 33.14 -3.19
CA GLN A 378 0.94 33.52 -4.56
C GLN A 378 2.44 33.79 -4.70
N ASP A 379 3.20 33.69 -3.61
CA ASP A 379 4.65 33.91 -3.57
C ASP A 379 5.40 32.61 -3.28
N ASP A 380 5.96 31.99 -4.32
CA ASP A 380 6.73 30.76 -4.22
C ASP A 380 7.94 30.87 -3.28
N PHE A 381 8.51 32.07 -3.13
CA PHE A 381 9.64 32.31 -2.24
C PHE A 381 9.21 32.30 -0.78
N ALA A 382 8.13 33.01 -0.45
CA ALA A 382 7.56 33.05 0.88
C ALA A 382 7.05 31.65 1.32
N MET A 383 6.43 30.89 0.40
CA MET A 383 6.03 29.50 0.64
C MET A 383 7.22 28.62 0.99
N LEU A 384 8.30 28.72 0.22
CA LEU A 384 9.50 27.90 0.45
C LEU A 384 10.16 28.25 1.78
N LYS A 385 10.26 29.53 2.12
CA LYS A 385 10.76 30.01 3.43
C LYS A 385 9.93 29.42 4.58
N GLU A 386 8.61 29.44 4.51
CA GLU A 386 7.74 28.86 5.54
C GLU A 386 7.97 27.36 5.71
N VAL A 387 8.03 26.61 4.60
CA VAL A 387 8.21 25.15 4.61
C VAL A 387 9.54 24.78 5.26
N LEU A 388 10.63 25.39 4.81
CA LEU A 388 11.99 25.10 5.32
C LEU A 388 12.13 25.52 6.78
N SER A 389 11.65 26.72 7.14
CA SER A 389 11.69 27.20 8.52
C SER A 389 10.94 26.24 9.46
N ARG A 390 9.74 25.79 9.11
CA ARG A 390 8.96 24.84 9.93
C ARG A 390 9.63 23.48 10.03
N ARG A 391 10.25 23.00 8.95
CA ARG A 391 10.95 21.71 8.94
C ARG A 391 12.21 21.73 9.79
N PHE A 392 13.06 22.72 9.58
CA PHE A 392 14.38 22.77 10.23
C PHE A 392 14.32 23.27 11.65
N LYS A 393 13.45 24.23 12.01
CA LYS A 393 13.19 24.60 13.42
C LYS A 393 12.77 23.38 14.24
N ARG A 394 11.87 22.56 13.69
CA ARG A 394 11.44 21.34 14.36
C ARG A 394 12.56 20.33 14.51
N ALA A 395 13.42 20.16 13.50
CA ALA A 395 14.56 19.25 13.56
C ALA A 395 15.61 19.65 14.62
N ILE A 396 15.81 20.96 14.80
CA ILE A 396 16.74 21.51 15.80
C ILE A 396 16.16 21.32 17.21
N LEU A 397 14.86 21.56 17.42
CA LEU A 397 14.20 21.46 18.72
C LEU A 397 14.04 20.01 19.20
N GLU A 398 13.77 19.07 18.30
CA GLU A 398 13.54 17.65 18.63
C GLU A 398 14.89 16.85 18.62
N LYS A 399 15.90 17.31 19.34
CA LYS A 399 17.18 16.59 19.52
C LYS A 399 16.91 15.20 20.10
N GLY A 400 16.94 14.17 19.23
CA GLY A 400 16.90 12.75 19.63
C GLY A 400 15.81 11.88 19.03
N ASN A 401 14.75 12.39 18.42
CA ASN A 401 13.67 11.56 17.85
C ASN A 401 13.40 11.84 16.36
N TYR A 402 13.76 10.88 15.49
CA TYR A 402 13.26 10.66 14.12
C TYR A 402 13.51 11.72 13.03
N LEU A 403 14.01 12.90 13.34
CA LEU A 403 14.23 13.96 12.36
C LEU A 403 15.72 14.33 12.25
N THR A 404 16.57 13.34 11.93
CA THR A 404 17.94 13.64 11.50
C THR A 404 17.93 14.64 10.36
N LEU A 405 18.83 15.62 10.39
CA LEU A 405 19.06 16.53 9.28
C LEU A 405 19.44 15.72 8.03
N PRO A 406 19.08 16.16 6.83
CA PRO A 406 19.58 15.57 5.59
C PRO A 406 21.05 15.95 5.38
N ASP A 407 21.75 15.17 4.57
CA ASP A 407 23.11 15.50 4.14
C ASP A 407 23.09 16.44 2.91
N LEU A 408 21.96 16.52 2.21
CA LEU A 408 21.73 17.39 1.06
C LEU A 408 20.27 17.81 0.98
N VAL A 409 20.03 19.08 0.72
CA VAL A 409 18.74 19.66 0.38
C VAL A 409 18.68 19.91 -1.12
N LEU A 410 17.61 19.46 -1.78
CA LEU A 410 17.32 19.70 -3.18
C LEU A 410 16.02 20.48 -3.32
N ILE A 411 16.00 21.52 -4.14
CA ILE A 411 14.87 22.40 -4.36
C ILE A 411 14.47 22.38 -5.84
N ASP A 412 13.20 22.07 -6.17
CA ASP A 412 12.65 22.31 -7.50
C ASP A 412 12.42 23.80 -7.67
N GLY A 413 13.40 24.48 -8.27
CA GLY A 413 13.35 25.94 -8.41
C GLY A 413 14.62 26.56 -8.98
N GLY A 414 14.53 27.86 -9.28
CA GLY A 414 15.59 28.63 -9.84
C GLY A 414 16.48 29.34 -8.81
N LYS A 415 17.35 30.25 -9.32
CA LYS A 415 18.30 31.02 -8.52
C LYS A 415 17.63 31.82 -7.39
N GLY A 416 16.44 32.38 -7.61
CA GLY A 416 15.70 33.15 -6.59
C GLY A 416 15.23 32.26 -5.42
N GLN A 417 14.70 31.07 -5.73
CA GLN A 417 14.29 30.11 -4.70
C GLN A 417 15.51 29.56 -3.92
N TYR A 418 16.65 29.36 -4.61
CA TYR A 418 17.91 29.05 -3.95
C TYR A 418 18.29 30.11 -2.91
N SER A 419 18.29 31.40 -3.29
CA SER A 419 18.67 32.51 -2.38
C SER A 419 17.73 32.58 -1.18
N SER A 420 16.43 32.52 -1.41
CA SER A 420 15.43 32.55 -0.34
C SER A 420 15.54 31.38 0.63
N ALA A 421 15.84 30.18 0.14
CA ALA A 421 16.04 29.00 0.97
C ALA A 421 17.36 29.08 1.75
N LYS A 422 18.42 29.62 1.15
CA LYS A 422 19.72 29.81 1.82
C LYS A 422 19.60 30.76 3.00
N GLU A 423 18.87 31.88 2.85
CA GLU A 423 18.59 32.80 3.95
C GLU A 423 18.00 32.08 5.16
N VAL A 424 16.99 31.20 4.96
CA VAL A 424 16.36 30.44 6.05
C VAL A 424 17.35 29.48 6.73
N LEU A 425 18.19 28.79 5.95
CA LEU A 425 19.21 27.89 6.53
C LEU A 425 20.24 28.67 7.34
N ASP A 426 20.66 29.83 6.84
CA ASP A 426 21.63 30.71 7.51
C ASP A 426 21.05 31.31 8.80
N GLU A 427 19.79 31.79 8.79
CA GLU A 427 19.08 32.23 9.99
C GLU A 427 18.97 31.14 11.07
N LEU A 428 18.93 29.88 10.67
CA LEU A 428 18.84 28.72 11.58
C LEU A 428 20.21 28.16 11.98
N GLY A 429 21.32 28.79 11.55
CA GLY A 429 22.67 28.35 11.85
C GLY A 429 23.11 27.08 11.11
N LEU A 430 22.43 26.72 10.02
CA LEU A 430 22.73 25.54 9.20
C LEU A 430 23.60 25.89 7.99
N TYR A 431 24.68 26.63 8.22
CA TYR A 431 25.59 27.16 7.18
C TYR A 431 26.26 26.06 6.33
N ASP A 432 26.58 24.92 6.94
CA ASP A 432 27.28 23.81 6.32
C ASP A 432 26.37 22.79 5.62
N LEU A 433 25.05 22.97 5.71
CA LEU A 433 24.12 22.05 5.04
C LEU A 433 24.09 22.32 3.53
N PRO A 434 24.60 21.39 2.69
CA PRO A 434 24.59 21.57 1.25
C PRO A 434 23.18 21.68 0.71
N MET A 435 22.97 22.64 -0.19
CA MET A 435 21.68 22.87 -0.82
C MET A 435 21.87 23.14 -2.31
N ILE A 436 21.13 22.44 -3.16
CA ILE A 436 21.16 22.58 -4.61
C ILE A 436 19.74 22.92 -5.09
N ALA A 437 19.62 23.89 -5.99
CA ALA A 437 18.37 24.16 -6.68
C ALA A 437 18.43 23.69 -8.15
N ILE A 438 17.32 23.16 -8.65
CA ILE A 438 17.18 22.65 -10.02
C ILE A 438 16.17 23.51 -10.77
N ALA A 439 16.62 24.26 -11.75
CA ALA A 439 15.76 25.02 -12.66
C ALA A 439 15.54 24.25 -13.96
N LYS A 440 14.29 24.25 -14.44
CA LYS A 440 13.93 23.73 -15.76
C LYS A 440 14.52 24.61 -16.85
N GLY A 441 15.07 24.01 -17.90
CA GLY A 441 15.58 24.74 -19.07
C GLY A 441 14.51 25.62 -19.75
N LYS A 442 14.91 26.68 -20.41
CA LYS A 442 14.02 27.66 -21.06
C LYS A 442 13.00 27.01 -22.02
N MET A 443 13.37 25.94 -22.70
CA MET A 443 12.51 25.22 -23.66
C MET A 443 11.72 24.08 -23.01
N ARG A 444 11.79 23.88 -21.71
CA ARG A 444 11.17 22.74 -20.96
C ARG A 444 11.56 21.35 -21.49
N ASN A 445 12.63 21.24 -22.27
CA ASN A 445 13.14 19.97 -22.75
C ASN A 445 13.88 19.23 -21.62
N SER A 446 13.63 17.93 -21.51
CA SER A 446 14.36 17.04 -20.60
C SER A 446 15.86 17.05 -20.97
N GLY A 447 16.72 17.26 -19.97
CA GLY A 447 18.18 17.27 -20.13
C GLY A 447 18.82 18.68 -20.26
N ASP A 448 18.03 19.74 -20.14
CA ASP A 448 18.51 21.14 -20.25
C ASP A 448 18.41 21.89 -18.89
N GLU A 449 18.37 21.12 -17.80
CA GLU A 449 18.27 21.66 -16.44
C GLU A 449 19.55 22.39 -16.05
N THR A 450 19.36 23.48 -15.30
CA THR A 450 20.47 24.25 -14.70
C THR A 450 20.41 24.12 -13.19
N PHE A 451 21.51 23.75 -12.59
CA PHE A 451 21.65 23.55 -11.15
C PHE A 451 22.39 24.73 -10.53
N PHE A 452 21.94 25.19 -9.37
CA PHE A 452 22.55 26.30 -8.62
C PHE A 452 23.09 25.79 -7.29
N TYR A 453 24.38 26.06 -7.05
CA TYR A 453 25.06 25.71 -5.81
C TYR A 453 26.19 26.74 -5.52
N ASN A 454 26.24 27.28 -4.30
CA ASN A 454 27.24 28.25 -3.84
C ASN A 454 27.50 29.39 -4.84
N GLY A 455 26.41 29.99 -5.34
CA GLY A 455 26.48 31.13 -6.28
C GLY A 455 26.88 30.78 -7.72
N LYS A 456 27.22 29.52 -7.99
CA LYS A 456 27.60 29.03 -9.32
C LYS A 456 26.47 28.26 -9.98
N SER A 457 26.45 28.23 -11.31
CA SER A 457 25.55 27.41 -12.10
C SER A 457 26.29 26.23 -12.70
N TYR A 458 25.65 25.06 -12.67
CA TYR A 458 26.19 23.81 -13.18
C TYR A 458 25.24 23.21 -14.21
N LYS A 459 25.81 22.55 -15.21
CA LYS A 459 25.08 21.71 -16.17
C LYS A 459 25.73 20.34 -16.23
N PHE A 460 24.92 19.34 -16.52
CA PHE A 460 25.37 17.98 -16.78
C PHE A 460 25.35 17.71 -18.29
N GLU A 461 26.07 16.69 -18.72
CA GLU A 461 25.91 16.13 -20.05
C GLU A 461 24.56 15.42 -20.15
N LYS A 462 23.95 15.43 -21.36
CA LYS A 462 22.58 14.91 -21.55
C LYS A 462 22.40 13.44 -21.17
N ASN A 463 23.47 12.65 -21.21
CA ASN A 463 23.44 11.21 -20.88
C ASN A 463 24.07 10.88 -19.51
N ASP A 464 24.29 11.88 -18.66
CA ASP A 464 24.87 11.67 -17.35
C ASP A 464 23.87 10.94 -16.42
N PRO A 465 24.23 9.76 -15.86
CA PRO A 465 23.37 9.04 -14.91
C PRO A 465 23.00 9.89 -13.68
N THR A 466 23.90 10.79 -13.26
CA THR A 466 23.68 11.71 -12.14
C THR A 466 22.58 12.73 -12.46
N LEU A 467 22.53 13.21 -13.71
CA LEU A 467 21.44 14.08 -14.17
C LEU A 467 20.09 13.38 -14.06
N PHE A 468 19.98 12.17 -14.61
CA PHE A 468 18.74 11.38 -14.53
C PHE A 468 18.33 11.09 -13.09
N PHE A 469 19.30 10.86 -12.23
CA PHE A 469 19.04 10.67 -10.80
C PHE A 469 18.45 11.93 -10.15
N MET A 470 19.04 13.10 -10.39
CA MET A 470 18.56 14.37 -9.85
C MET A 470 17.17 14.72 -10.40
N GLN A 471 16.91 14.48 -11.69
CA GLN A 471 15.59 14.62 -12.31
C GLN A 471 14.57 13.69 -11.63
N ARG A 472 14.91 12.42 -11.41
CA ARG A 472 14.04 11.44 -10.72
C ARG A 472 13.68 11.89 -9.31
N LEU A 473 14.61 12.48 -8.57
CA LEU A 473 14.36 13.03 -7.23
C LEU A 473 13.36 14.19 -7.30
N ARG A 474 13.58 15.15 -8.20
CA ARG A 474 12.69 16.29 -8.45
C ARG A 474 11.30 15.82 -8.87
N ASP A 475 11.21 14.93 -9.83
CA ASP A 475 9.93 14.45 -10.39
C ASP A 475 9.09 13.72 -9.34
N GLU A 476 9.72 13.01 -8.41
CA GLU A 476 9.00 12.38 -7.28
C GLU A 476 8.44 13.43 -6.31
N ALA A 477 9.18 14.52 -6.03
CA ALA A 477 8.66 15.63 -5.21
C ALA A 477 7.46 16.28 -5.90
N HIS A 478 7.58 16.57 -7.18
CA HIS A 478 6.51 17.14 -8.00
C HIS A 478 5.29 16.21 -8.08
N ARG A 479 5.47 14.91 -8.33
CA ARG A 479 4.42 13.91 -8.30
C ARG A 479 3.69 13.88 -6.94
N PHE A 480 4.44 13.95 -5.84
CA PHE A 480 3.88 13.93 -4.49
C PHE A 480 3.08 15.21 -4.19
N ALA A 481 3.55 16.37 -4.63
CA ALA A 481 2.84 17.64 -4.54
C ALA A 481 1.50 17.60 -5.31
N ILE A 482 1.52 17.21 -6.60
CA ILE A 482 0.31 17.11 -7.44
C ILE A 482 -0.71 16.11 -6.89
N THR A 483 -0.27 14.94 -6.43
CA THR A 483 -1.18 13.93 -5.85
C THR A 483 -1.90 14.48 -4.63
N SER A 484 -1.26 15.38 -3.89
CA SER A 484 -1.82 16.05 -2.72
C SER A 484 -2.94 17.01 -3.10
N HIS A 485 -2.74 17.78 -4.17
CA HIS A 485 -3.76 18.67 -4.71
C HIS A 485 -4.99 17.90 -5.22
N ARG A 486 -4.79 16.79 -5.93
CA ARG A 486 -5.91 15.94 -6.37
C ARG A 486 -6.72 15.38 -5.20
N ALA A 487 -6.08 14.98 -4.12
CA ALA A 487 -6.76 14.51 -2.89
C ALA A 487 -7.51 15.65 -2.16
N LYS A 488 -6.94 16.88 -2.10
CA LYS A 488 -7.62 18.06 -1.56
C LYS A 488 -8.79 18.49 -2.46
N ARG A 489 -8.60 18.46 -3.79
CA ARG A 489 -9.66 18.74 -4.76
C ARG A 489 -10.80 17.73 -4.65
N ALA A 490 -10.51 16.42 -4.51
CA ALA A 490 -11.54 15.40 -4.27
C ALA A 490 -12.29 15.62 -2.94
N LYS A 491 -11.63 16.17 -1.91
CA LYS A 491 -12.28 16.63 -0.67
C LYS A 491 -13.00 17.97 -0.83
N GLY A 492 -12.50 18.88 -1.68
CA GLY A 492 -13.11 20.18 -1.98
C GLY A 492 -14.27 20.08 -2.97
N ILE A 493 -14.26 19.11 -3.88
CA ILE A 493 -15.38 18.75 -4.76
C ILE A 493 -16.55 18.17 -3.93
N SER A 494 -16.31 17.77 -2.68
CA SER A 494 -17.38 17.49 -1.74
C SER A 494 -18.15 18.75 -1.30
N LYS A 495 -17.63 19.98 -1.51
CA LYS A 495 -18.41 21.22 -1.56
C LYS A 495 -18.97 21.37 -2.97
N SER A 496 -20.08 20.71 -3.21
CA SER A 496 -20.81 20.82 -4.48
C SER A 496 -21.68 22.07 -4.47
N LEU A 497 -22.12 22.53 -5.62
CA LEU A 497 -23.15 23.57 -5.75
C LEU A 497 -24.34 23.29 -4.81
N LEU A 498 -24.61 22.02 -4.52
CA LEU A 498 -25.63 21.59 -3.56
C LEU A 498 -25.39 22.08 -2.12
N ASP A 499 -24.15 22.42 -1.73
CA ASP A 499 -23.86 22.96 -0.39
C ASP A 499 -24.24 24.45 -0.25
N GLN A 500 -24.55 25.11 -1.36
CA GLN A 500 -24.99 26.50 -1.39
C GLN A 500 -26.50 26.62 -1.23
N ILE A 501 -27.22 25.49 -1.29
CA ILE A 501 -28.68 25.47 -1.20
C ILE A 501 -29.10 25.26 0.27
N ASP A 502 -29.80 26.24 0.81
CA ASP A 502 -30.29 26.22 2.19
C ASP A 502 -31.23 25.01 2.43
N GLY A 503 -30.89 24.21 3.45
CA GLY A 503 -31.64 23.01 3.81
C GLY A 503 -31.06 21.71 3.24
N ILE A 504 -29.94 21.75 2.48
CA ILE A 504 -29.20 20.55 2.03
C ILE A 504 -28.03 20.29 2.97
N GLY A 505 -28.26 19.47 4.00
CA GLY A 505 -27.19 18.92 4.84
C GLY A 505 -26.51 17.70 4.19
N ALA A 506 -25.46 17.21 4.85
CA ALA A 506 -24.64 16.09 4.35
C ALA A 506 -25.45 14.82 4.00
N ILE A 507 -26.55 14.55 4.68
CA ILE A 507 -27.41 13.39 4.46
C ILE A 507 -28.18 13.54 3.14
N ARG A 508 -28.88 14.67 2.94
CA ARG A 508 -29.65 14.94 1.70
C ARG A 508 -28.75 15.06 0.49
N LYS A 509 -27.60 15.71 0.63
CA LYS A 509 -26.58 15.77 -0.42
C LYS A 509 -26.11 14.38 -0.84
N ARG A 510 -25.84 13.51 0.12
CA ARG A 510 -25.43 12.12 -0.17
C ARG A 510 -26.54 11.33 -0.87
N ALA A 511 -27.80 11.50 -0.46
CA ALA A 511 -28.94 10.88 -1.11
C ALA A 511 -29.08 11.32 -2.56
N LEU A 512 -29.01 12.63 -2.84
CA LEU A 512 -29.04 13.19 -4.19
C LEU A 512 -27.88 12.68 -5.06
N LEU A 513 -26.64 12.73 -4.56
CA LEU A 513 -25.48 12.25 -5.31
C LEU A 513 -25.51 10.73 -5.54
N ASN A 514 -26.04 9.95 -4.62
CA ASN A 514 -26.21 8.51 -4.80
C ASN A 514 -27.29 8.19 -5.84
N HIS A 515 -28.36 8.99 -5.90
CA HIS A 515 -29.46 8.81 -6.83
C HIS A 515 -29.07 9.23 -8.26
N PHE A 516 -28.52 10.42 -8.42
CA PHE A 516 -28.19 11.01 -9.73
C PHE A 516 -26.75 10.74 -10.20
N GLY A 517 -25.85 10.33 -9.30
CA GLY A 517 -24.44 10.03 -9.61
C GLY A 517 -23.51 11.24 -9.63
N SER A 518 -23.99 12.45 -9.88
CA SER A 518 -23.20 13.68 -9.86
C SER A 518 -24.08 14.91 -9.56
N ALA A 519 -23.46 16.01 -9.08
CA ALA A 519 -24.17 17.29 -8.89
C ALA A 519 -24.70 17.87 -10.20
N ARG A 520 -24.00 17.62 -11.30
CA ARG A 520 -24.39 18.04 -12.65
C ARG A 520 -25.65 17.30 -13.16
N SER A 521 -25.80 16.05 -12.76
CA SER A 521 -27.02 15.28 -13.06
C SER A 521 -28.20 15.72 -12.20
N VAL A 522 -27.97 16.29 -11.01
CA VAL A 522 -29.02 16.93 -10.19
C VAL A 522 -29.47 18.23 -10.83
N GLU A 523 -28.56 19.02 -11.38
CA GLU A 523 -28.83 20.26 -12.11
C GLU A 523 -29.76 20.06 -13.31
N SER A 524 -29.59 18.95 -14.04
CA SER A 524 -30.40 18.62 -15.22
C SER A 524 -31.66 17.79 -14.90
N ALA A 525 -31.93 17.50 -13.63
CA ALA A 525 -33.05 16.66 -13.20
C ALA A 525 -34.35 17.48 -13.11
N SER A 526 -35.47 16.86 -13.46
CA SER A 526 -36.78 17.44 -13.28
C SER A 526 -37.18 17.55 -11.80
N PHE A 527 -38.14 18.41 -11.48
CA PHE A 527 -38.64 18.57 -10.13
C PHE A 527 -39.16 17.24 -9.54
N ASP A 528 -39.87 16.45 -10.33
CA ASP A 528 -40.42 15.16 -9.88
C ASP A 528 -39.35 14.11 -9.61
N GLU A 529 -38.26 14.12 -10.40
CA GLU A 529 -37.11 13.26 -10.15
C GLU A 529 -36.38 13.64 -8.86
N ILE A 530 -36.20 14.93 -8.59
CA ILE A 530 -35.57 15.41 -7.34
C ILE A 530 -36.43 15.05 -6.13
N LYS A 531 -37.76 15.23 -6.22
CA LYS A 531 -38.75 14.88 -5.20
C LYS A 531 -38.76 13.37 -4.90
N SER A 532 -38.47 12.53 -5.89
CA SER A 532 -38.46 11.06 -5.73
C SER A 532 -37.29 10.54 -4.89
N VAL A 533 -36.35 11.39 -4.50
CA VAL A 533 -35.17 11.00 -3.72
C VAL A 533 -35.53 10.83 -2.25
N GLU A 534 -35.27 9.67 -1.69
CA GLU A 534 -35.53 9.38 -0.26
C GLU A 534 -34.83 10.41 0.66
N GLY A 535 -35.59 11.03 1.56
CA GLY A 535 -35.10 12.07 2.46
C GLY A 535 -35.11 13.50 1.89
N VAL A 536 -35.61 13.69 0.67
CA VAL A 536 -35.82 15.02 0.07
C VAL A 536 -37.30 15.34 0.04
N GLU A 537 -37.74 16.21 0.95
CA GLU A 537 -39.09 16.70 1.03
C GLU A 537 -39.43 17.65 -0.13
N GLU A 538 -40.71 17.79 -0.48
CA GLU A 538 -41.17 18.65 -1.56
C GLU A 538 -40.67 20.09 -1.49
N LYS A 539 -40.65 20.69 -0.29
CA LYS A 539 -40.11 22.05 -0.06
C LYS A 539 -38.64 22.14 -0.41
N VAL A 540 -37.87 21.09 -0.13
CA VAL A 540 -36.42 21.04 -0.40
C VAL A 540 -36.19 20.75 -1.88
N ALA A 541 -36.97 19.86 -2.49
CA ALA A 541 -36.93 19.59 -3.93
C ALA A 541 -37.19 20.86 -4.75
N LYS A 542 -38.17 21.69 -4.33
CA LYS A 542 -38.45 22.98 -4.98
C LYS A 542 -37.29 23.97 -4.87
N LYS A 543 -36.64 24.05 -3.70
CA LYS A 543 -35.45 24.89 -3.53
C LYS A 543 -34.29 24.44 -4.42
N ILE A 544 -34.07 23.13 -4.55
CA ILE A 544 -33.02 22.57 -5.42
C ILE A 544 -33.31 22.91 -6.87
N TYR A 545 -34.55 22.66 -7.31
CA TYR A 545 -34.96 22.91 -8.69
C TYR A 545 -34.82 24.37 -9.06
N ASN A 546 -35.33 25.29 -8.22
CA ASN A 546 -35.23 26.73 -8.43
C ASN A 546 -33.78 27.21 -8.47
N PHE A 547 -32.91 26.73 -7.58
CA PHE A 547 -31.49 27.13 -7.53
C PHE A 547 -30.74 26.82 -8.83
N PHE A 548 -31.13 25.82 -9.60
CA PHE A 548 -30.49 25.44 -10.85
C PHE A 548 -31.21 25.96 -12.09
N HIS A 549 -32.46 26.45 -11.97
CA HIS A 549 -33.28 26.85 -13.12
C HIS A 549 -33.79 28.30 -13.03
N GLU A 550 -33.54 28.99 -11.92
CA GLU A 550 -33.60 30.46 -11.79
C GLU A 550 -32.18 31.06 -11.97
#